data_717e9e08cf64f5df3fd1fbc632f007fd
#
_entry.id   717e9e08cf64f5df3fd1fbc632f007fd
#
_cell.length_a   1.000
_cell.length_b   1.000
_cell.length_c   1.000
_cell.angle_alpha   90.00
_cell.angle_beta   90.00
_cell.angle_gamma   90.00
#
_symmetry.space_group_name_H-M   'P 1'
#
loop_
_entity.id
_entity.type
_entity.pdbx_description
1 polymer ?
#
loop_
_entity_poly.entity_id
_entity_poly.type
_entity_poly.pdbx_seq_one_letter_code
_entity_poly.pdbx_strand_id
1 'polypeptide(L)'
;VTNTGNVTISGLVINDAQLDAAAVCPVTTLSPGASTTCTGTHTITQAEINAGTVNNSATAVGTAPGGGTTTSPPDTTTTPITASASLTIDKTAGTPSGNTAGSTIAYSFLVTNTGNVTLTGLQVSDAQLDGPESCPVTTLAPGASTTCTGVHTITQAEVDAGVVNNSATASAFPPAGPVVTSPPDTTTTPITASASLTIDKTAGTPSGNTAGSTIAYSFLVTNTGNVTISGLVINDAQLDAAAVCPVTTLSPGASTTCTGTHTITQAEINAGTVNNSATAVGTAPGGGTTTSPPDTTTTPITASASLTIDK
;
A
#
# COMPACT_ATOMS: atom_id res chain seq x y z
N VAL A 1 -53.53 -31.35 -3.57
CA VAL A 1 -54.84 -30.92 -3.09
C VAL A 1 -55.78 -32.12 -3.03
N THR A 2 -56.53 -32.25 -1.94
CA THR A 2 -57.51 -33.30 -1.73
C THR A 2 -58.85 -32.68 -1.36
N ASN A 3 -59.92 -33.10 -2.02
CA ASN A 3 -61.29 -32.74 -1.63
C ASN A 3 -61.70 -33.56 -0.42
N THR A 4 -61.66 -32.99 0.78
CA THR A 4 -62.07 -33.66 2.03
C THR A 4 -63.54 -33.49 2.38
N GLY A 5 -64.31 -32.78 1.55
CA GLY A 5 -65.75 -32.59 1.68
C GLY A 5 -66.58 -33.68 1.09
N ASN A 6 -67.91 -33.57 1.17
CA ASN A 6 -68.89 -34.49 0.65
C ASN A 6 -69.57 -34.09 -0.68
N VAL A 7 -69.09 -32.94 -1.28
CA VAL A 7 -69.58 -32.46 -2.57
C VAL A 7 -68.43 -32.30 -3.55
N THR A 8 -68.68 -32.30 -4.85
CA THR A 8 -67.73 -32.15 -5.91
C THR A 8 -67.30 -30.65 -5.92
N ILE A 9 -65.98 -30.38 -5.96
CA ILE A 9 -65.37 -29.07 -6.14
C ILE A 9 -64.91 -28.96 -7.58
N SER A 10 -65.23 -27.83 -8.24
CA SER A 10 -64.84 -27.52 -9.62
C SER A 10 -64.05 -26.21 -9.69
N GLY A 11 -63.35 -25.97 -10.81
CA GLY A 11 -62.56 -24.75 -11.03
C GLY A 11 -61.41 -24.60 -10.02
N LEU A 12 -60.76 -25.68 -9.64
CA LEU A 12 -59.62 -25.66 -8.71
C LEU A 12 -58.51 -24.79 -9.26
N VAL A 13 -58.05 -23.86 -8.44
CA VAL A 13 -56.84 -23.03 -8.65
C VAL A 13 -56.01 -22.99 -7.37
N ILE A 14 -54.71 -22.79 -7.53
CA ILE A 14 -53.79 -22.54 -6.42
C ILE A 14 -53.50 -21.05 -6.36
N ASN A 15 -53.73 -20.46 -5.20
CA ASN A 15 -53.29 -19.11 -4.88
C ASN A 15 -51.97 -19.19 -4.13
N ASP A 16 -50.89 -18.80 -4.82
CA ASP A 16 -49.54 -18.73 -4.34
C ASP A 16 -48.89 -17.47 -4.96
N ALA A 17 -48.60 -16.49 -4.13
CA ALA A 17 -48.16 -15.17 -4.58
C ALA A 17 -46.69 -15.17 -5.07
N GLN A 18 -45.92 -16.25 -4.80
CA GLN A 18 -44.54 -16.33 -5.18
C GLN A 18 -44.29 -17.05 -6.51
N LEU A 19 -45.28 -17.72 -7.06
CA LEU A 19 -45.12 -18.39 -8.34
C LEU A 19 -44.96 -17.39 -9.49
N ASP A 20 -44.03 -17.67 -10.41
CA ASP A 20 -43.77 -16.89 -11.61
C ASP A 20 -44.97 -16.86 -12.57
N ALA A 21 -45.77 -17.93 -12.51
CA ALA A 21 -47.03 -18.10 -13.26
C ALA A 21 -48.01 -18.93 -12.45
N ALA A 22 -49.31 -18.88 -12.84
CA ALA A 22 -50.35 -19.71 -12.20
C ALA A 22 -49.97 -21.17 -12.21
N ALA A 23 -50.18 -21.85 -11.08
CA ALA A 23 -49.96 -23.29 -10.98
C ALA A 23 -50.79 -24.09 -11.99
N VAL A 24 -50.23 -25.12 -12.55
CA VAL A 24 -50.90 -26.05 -13.49
C VAL A 24 -51.43 -27.27 -12.72
N CYS A 25 -52.73 -27.42 -12.73
CA CYS A 25 -53.41 -28.60 -12.15
C CYS A 25 -53.94 -29.51 -13.26
N PRO A 26 -53.50 -30.77 -13.36
CA PRO A 26 -53.97 -31.72 -14.37
C PRO A 26 -55.47 -31.98 -14.27
N VAL A 27 -56.02 -31.92 -13.06
CA VAL A 27 -57.43 -32.09 -12.76
C VAL A 27 -57.92 -30.92 -11.94
N THR A 28 -58.95 -30.19 -12.43
CA THR A 28 -59.54 -29.02 -11.77
C THR A 28 -60.91 -29.27 -11.18
N THR A 29 -61.43 -30.55 -11.31
CA THR A 29 -62.68 -31.00 -10.71
C THR A 29 -62.42 -32.20 -9.84
N LEU A 30 -62.66 -32.07 -8.53
CA LEU A 30 -62.39 -33.13 -7.55
C LEU A 30 -63.72 -33.65 -6.93
N SER A 31 -64.03 -34.87 -7.13
CA SER A 31 -65.10 -35.61 -6.37
C SER A 31 -64.71 -35.73 -4.91
N PRO A 32 -65.63 -35.98 -3.97
CA PRO A 32 -65.30 -36.28 -2.59
C PRO A 32 -64.26 -37.38 -2.47
N GLY A 33 -63.16 -37.07 -1.70
CA GLY A 33 -62.00 -37.96 -1.50
C GLY A 33 -60.99 -38.00 -2.64
N ALA A 34 -61.24 -37.32 -3.78
CA ALA A 34 -60.27 -37.24 -4.89
C ALA A 34 -59.17 -36.21 -4.65
N SER A 35 -58.01 -36.51 -5.25
CA SER A 35 -56.80 -35.62 -5.13
C SER A 35 -56.19 -35.33 -6.50
N THR A 36 -55.49 -34.22 -6.58
CA THR A 36 -54.63 -33.83 -7.72
C THR A 36 -53.35 -33.18 -7.19
N THR A 37 -52.27 -33.31 -7.97
CA THR A 37 -51.02 -32.59 -7.70
C THR A 37 -50.89 -31.47 -8.72
N CYS A 38 -50.86 -30.23 -8.25
CA CYS A 38 -50.56 -29.04 -9.06
C CYS A 38 -49.06 -28.71 -8.98
N THR A 39 -48.50 -28.14 -10.03
CA THR A 39 -47.11 -27.76 -10.11
C THR A 39 -46.99 -26.29 -10.50
N GLY A 40 -45.94 -25.62 -9.98
CA GLY A 40 -45.56 -24.28 -10.31
C GLY A 40 -44.06 -24.06 -10.09
N THR A 41 -43.55 -22.95 -10.59
CA THR A 41 -42.16 -22.56 -10.44
C THR A 41 -42.04 -21.17 -9.79
N HIS A 42 -41.00 -21.00 -9.00
CA HIS A 42 -40.60 -19.71 -8.42
C HIS A 42 -39.15 -19.48 -8.75
N THR A 43 -38.82 -18.27 -9.29
CA THR A 43 -37.45 -17.84 -9.53
C THR A 43 -36.90 -17.23 -8.26
N ILE A 44 -35.87 -17.86 -7.69
CA ILE A 44 -35.21 -17.39 -6.46
C ILE A 44 -34.65 -16.01 -6.64
N THR A 45 -35.02 -15.09 -5.77
CA THR A 45 -34.58 -13.68 -5.78
C THR A 45 -33.30 -13.50 -4.98
N GLN A 46 -32.56 -12.41 -5.25
CA GLN A 46 -31.38 -12.04 -4.45
C GLN A 46 -31.76 -11.78 -2.97
N ALA A 47 -32.96 -11.28 -2.70
CA ALA A 47 -33.42 -11.08 -1.32
C ALA A 47 -33.54 -12.40 -0.55
N GLU A 48 -34.02 -13.48 -1.19
CA GLU A 48 -34.13 -14.82 -0.60
C GLU A 48 -32.76 -15.48 -0.43
N ILE A 49 -31.83 -15.28 -1.39
CA ILE A 49 -30.43 -15.73 -1.22
C ILE A 49 -29.80 -15.00 -0.02
N ASN A 50 -30.00 -13.68 0.11
CA ASN A 50 -29.53 -12.90 1.23
C ASN A 50 -30.15 -13.33 2.57
N ALA A 51 -31.43 -13.75 2.56
CA ALA A 51 -32.12 -14.29 3.74
C ALA A 51 -31.71 -15.74 4.08
N GLY A 52 -31.05 -16.44 3.14
CA GLY A 52 -30.70 -17.87 3.28
C GLY A 52 -31.88 -18.82 3.23
N THR A 53 -33.04 -18.35 2.80
CA THR A 53 -34.27 -19.17 2.79
C THR A 53 -35.34 -18.62 1.86
N VAL A 54 -36.13 -19.51 1.25
CA VAL A 54 -37.40 -19.20 0.60
C VAL A 54 -38.53 -19.72 1.50
N ASN A 55 -39.38 -18.80 1.95
CA ASN A 55 -40.60 -19.11 2.68
C ASN A 55 -41.76 -18.92 1.76
N ASN A 56 -42.51 -20.01 1.46
CA ASN A 56 -43.65 -19.96 0.56
C ASN A 56 -44.93 -20.44 1.22
N SER A 57 -46.07 -19.88 0.81
CA SER A 57 -47.40 -20.22 1.33
C SER A 57 -48.43 -20.26 0.21
N ALA A 58 -49.20 -21.33 0.16
CA ALA A 58 -50.24 -21.51 -0.84
C ALA A 58 -51.58 -21.89 -0.23
N THR A 59 -52.65 -21.54 -0.91
CA THR A 59 -54.02 -22.04 -0.64
C THR A 59 -54.62 -22.62 -1.91
N ALA A 60 -55.52 -23.59 -1.76
CA ALA A 60 -56.33 -24.11 -2.85
C ALA A 60 -57.73 -23.47 -2.81
N VAL A 61 -58.23 -23.03 -3.94
CA VAL A 61 -59.55 -22.42 -4.08
C VAL A 61 -60.33 -23.16 -5.15
N GLY A 62 -61.62 -23.38 -4.89
CA GLY A 62 -62.52 -24.02 -5.86
C GLY A 62 -63.97 -23.60 -5.61
N THR A 63 -64.87 -24.06 -6.47
CA THR A 63 -66.29 -23.75 -6.42
C THR A 63 -67.12 -24.99 -6.10
N ALA A 64 -67.96 -24.87 -5.06
CA ALA A 64 -68.89 -25.93 -4.68
C ALA A 64 -70.19 -25.89 -5.55
N PRO A 65 -70.99 -26.92 -5.64
CA PRO A 65 -72.27 -26.89 -6.24
C PRO A 65 -73.13 -25.80 -5.60
N GLY A 66 -73.79 -24.95 -6.44
CA GLY A 66 -74.55 -23.83 -5.97
C GLY A 66 -73.77 -22.47 -6.01
N GLY A 67 -72.51 -22.48 -6.45
CA GLY A 67 -71.73 -21.25 -6.74
C GLY A 67 -70.92 -20.70 -5.56
N GLY A 68 -70.88 -21.38 -4.41
CA GLY A 68 -70.04 -20.96 -3.24
C GLY A 68 -68.58 -21.28 -3.44
N THR A 69 -67.72 -20.31 -3.21
CA THR A 69 -66.25 -20.51 -3.18
C THR A 69 -65.81 -21.18 -1.88
N THR A 70 -64.94 -22.14 -1.97
CA THR A 70 -64.25 -22.79 -0.82
C THR A 70 -62.75 -22.60 -0.96
N THR A 71 -62.11 -22.31 0.17
CA THR A 71 -60.66 -22.06 0.26
C THR A 71 -60.07 -22.95 1.34
N SER A 72 -58.96 -23.60 1.04
CA SER A 72 -58.24 -24.39 2.05
C SER A 72 -57.53 -23.46 3.08
N PRO A 73 -57.22 -23.96 4.29
CA PRO A 73 -56.19 -23.36 5.10
C PRO A 73 -54.88 -23.19 4.28
N PRO A 74 -54.04 -22.17 4.59
CA PRO A 74 -52.73 -22.07 3.96
C PRO A 74 -51.85 -23.23 4.38
N ASP A 75 -51.05 -23.72 3.43
CA ASP A 75 -49.93 -24.63 3.69
C ASP A 75 -48.62 -23.91 3.37
N THR A 76 -47.59 -24.14 4.15
CA THR A 76 -46.32 -23.38 4.11
C THR A 76 -45.12 -24.29 3.95
N THR A 77 -44.15 -23.84 3.19
CA THR A 77 -42.84 -24.49 3.07
C THR A 77 -41.70 -23.49 3.33
N THR A 78 -40.60 -24.00 3.87
CA THR A 78 -39.35 -23.27 4.04
C THR A 78 -38.25 -24.07 3.35
N THR A 79 -37.67 -23.48 2.32
CA THR A 79 -36.55 -24.07 1.56
C THR A 79 -35.24 -23.34 1.88
N PRO A 80 -34.25 -24.01 2.48
CA PRO A 80 -32.98 -23.35 2.78
C PRO A 80 -32.20 -23.07 1.50
N ILE A 81 -31.56 -21.90 1.47
CA ILE A 81 -30.64 -21.43 0.41
C ILE A 81 -29.23 -21.28 1.03
N THR A 82 -28.25 -21.87 0.37
CA THR A 82 -26.86 -21.69 0.84
C THR A 82 -26.35 -20.29 0.50
N ALA A 83 -26.21 -19.45 1.51
CA ALA A 83 -25.57 -18.15 1.41
C ALA A 83 -24.03 -18.31 1.55
N SER A 84 -23.25 -17.71 0.65
CA SER A 84 -21.79 -17.75 0.64
C SER A 84 -21.25 -16.34 0.40
N ALA A 85 -20.58 -15.78 1.41
CA ALA A 85 -19.90 -14.48 1.32
C ALA A 85 -18.44 -14.68 0.96
N SER A 86 -17.94 -13.95 -0.04
CA SER A 86 -16.53 -14.01 -0.46
C SER A 86 -16.13 -12.69 -1.13
N LEU A 87 -14.90 -12.24 -0.86
CA LEU A 87 -14.27 -11.06 -1.46
C LEU A 87 -12.90 -11.41 -2.04
N THR A 88 -12.55 -10.73 -3.10
CA THR A 88 -11.16 -10.62 -3.58
C THR A 88 -10.75 -9.15 -3.67
N ILE A 89 -9.45 -8.90 -3.54
CA ILE A 89 -8.82 -7.61 -3.77
C ILE A 89 -7.67 -7.79 -4.75
N ASP A 90 -7.53 -6.84 -5.69
CA ASP A 90 -6.39 -6.73 -6.61
C ASP A 90 -5.80 -5.33 -6.42
N LYS A 91 -4.58 -5.29 -5.86
CA LYS A 91 -3.86 -4.07 -5.49
C LYS A 91 -2.85 -3.72 -6.56
N THR A 92 -2.92 -2.50 -7.07
CA THR A 92 -1.99 -1.97 -8.07
C THR A 92 -1.31 -0.71 -7.54
N ALA A 93 0.01 -0.65 -7.68
CA ALA A 93 0.80 0.54 -7.40
C ALA A 93 0.99 1.36 -8.67
N GLY A 94 0.75 2.67 -8.57
CA GLY A 94 1.12 3.63 -9.61
C GLY A 94 2.63 3.90 -9.64
N THR A 95 3.09 4.60 -10.69
CA THR A 95 4.48 5.06 -10.75
C THR A 95 4.74 6.10 -9.65
N PRO A 96 5.83 5.98 -8.88
CA PRO A 96 6.21 6.99 -7.91
C PRO A 96 6.36 8.39 -8.55
N SER A 97 5.93 9.43 -7.85
CA SER A 97 6.08 10.82 -8.31
C SER A 97 7.54 11.31 -8.30
N GLY A 98 8.43 10.58 -7.64
CA GLY A 98 9.87 10.81 -7.56
C GLY A 98 10.56 9.73 -6.74
N ASN A 99 11.88 9.88 -6.56
CA ASN A 99 12.76 8.92 -5.87
C ASN A 99 13.30 9.45 -4.53
N THR A 100 12.66 10.46 -3.93
CA THR A 100 13.07 11.07 -2.68
C THR A 100 12.01 10.90 -1.62
N ALA A 101 12.38 10.96 -0.36
CA ALA A 101 11.41 11.06 0.73
C ALA A 101 10.46 12.26 0.49
N GLY A 102 9.17 12.05 0.75
CA GLY A 102 8.10 13.01 0.42
C GLY A 102 7.49 12.84 -0.97
N SER A 103 8.09 12.04 -1.87
CA SER A 103 7.42 11.61 -3.11
C SER A 103 6.28 10.66 -2.79
N THR A 104 5.31 10.51 -3.70
CA THR A 104 4.09 9.73 -3.44
C THR A 104 3.92 8.56 -4.40
N ILE A 105 3.25 7.52 -3.92
CA ILE A 105 2.74 6.40 -4.72
C ILE A 105 1.23 6.39 -4.59
N ALA A 106 0.51 6.46 -5.70
CA ALA A 106 -0.93 6.26 -5.72
C ALA A 106 -1.23 4.75 -5.85
N TYR A 107 -2.14 4.25 -5.03
CA TYR A 107 -2.62 2.86 -5.09
C TYR A 107 -4.06 2.79 -5.56
N SER A 108 -4.38 1.75 -6.31
CA SER A 108 -5.74 1.35 -6.63
C SER A 108 -6.01 -0.07 -6.13
N PHE A 109 -7.24 -0.29 -5.65
CA PHE A 109 -7.68 -1.56 -5.07
C PHE A 109 -8.98 -1.97 -5.76
N LEU A 110 -8.92 -2.90 -6.70
CA LEU A 110 -10.11 -3.47 -7.31
C LEU A 110 -10.67 -4.53 -6.37
N VAL A 111 -11.80 -4.25 -5.75
CA VAL A 111 -12.47 -5.19 -4.84
C VAL A 111 -13.67 -5.79 -5.55
N THR A 112 -13.77 -7.12 -5.55
CA THR A 112 -14.85 -7.88 -6.18
C THR A 112 -15.56 -8.76 -5.18
N ASN A 113 -16.89 -8.71 -5.16
CA ASN A 113 -17.73 -9.67 -4.45
C ASN A 113 -17.83 -10.96 -5.28
N THR A 114 -17.13 -12.00 -4.85
CA THR A 114 -17.10 -13.32 -5.48
C THR A 114 -18.09 -14.31 -4.86
N GLY A 115 -18.84 -13.87 -3.84
CA GLY A 115 -19.91 -14.64 -3.21
C GLY A 115 -21.25 -14.55 -3.94
N ASN A 116 -22.29 -15.14 -3.35
CA ASN A 116 -23.66 -15.10 -3.88
C ASN A 116 -24.61 -14.20 -3.07
N VAL A 117 -24.12 -13.51 -2.05
CA VAL A 117 -24.89 -12.57 -1.22
C VAL A 117 -24.41 -11.12 -1.42
N THR A 118 -25.31 -10.16 -1.23
CA THR A 118 -24.94 -8.72 -1.26
C THR A 118 -24.10 -8.41 -0.03
N LEU A 119 -22.95 -7.76 -0.25
CA LEU A 119 -22.05 -7.29 0.78
C LEU A 119 -22.20 -5.77 0.98
N THR A 120 -22.16 -5.32 2.25
CA THR A 120 -22.32 -3.90 2.61
C THR A 120 -21.15 -3.43 3.49
N GLY A 121 -20.96 -2.11 3.59
CA GLY A 121 -19.92 -1.55 4.45
C GLY A 121 -18.51 -1.94 4.05
N LEU A 122 -18.23 -2.01 2.72
CA LEU A 122 -16.90 -2.31 2.19
C LEU A 122 -15.87 -1.32 2.74
N GLN A 123 -14.77 -1.86 3.21
CA GLN A 123 -13.56 -1.14 3.63
C GLN A 123 -12.33 -1.85 3.08
N VAL A 124 -11.31 -1.08 2.73
CA VAL A 124 -9.95 -1.57 2.45
C VAL A 124 -9.10 -1.27 3.69
N SER A 125 -8.21 -2.15 4.05
CA SER A 125 -7.23 -1.93 5.14
C SER A 125 -5.84 -2.03 4.56
N ASP A 126 -5.11 -0.91 4.61
CA ASP A 126 -3.74 -0.76 4.16
C ASP A 126 -3.00 0.14 5.15
N ALA A 127 -2.04 -0.43 5.88
CA ALA A 127 -1.35 0.25 6.98
C ALA A 127 -0.35 1.34 6.53
N GLN A 128 -0.04 1.41 5.23
CA GLN A 128 0.94 2.37 4.71
C GLN A 128 0.30 3.61 4.09
N LEU A 129 -1.02 3.65 3.93
CA LEU A 129 -1.67 4.85 3.39
C LEU A 129 -1.57 6.03 4.36
N ASP A 130 -1.41 7.21 3.80
CA ASP A 130 -1.33 8.47 4.57
C ASP A 130 -2.68 8.89 5.18
N GLY A 131 -3.78 8.32 4.69
CA GLY A 131 -5.14 8.57 5.13
C GLY A 131 -6.07 7.44 4.73
N PRO A 132 -7.37 7.56 5.05
CA PRO A 132 -8.33 6.53 4.70
C PRO A 132 -8.45 6.38 3.17
N GLU A 133 -8.65 5.15 2.74
CA GLU A 133 -8.97 4.84 1.35
C GLU A 133 -10.31 5.44 0.92
N SER A 134 -10.43 5.78 -0.36
CA SER A 134 -11.67 6.28 -0.96
C SER A 134 -12.31 5.21 -1.84
N CYS A 135 -13.47 4.70 -1.41
CA CYS A 135 -14.28 3.73 -2.16
C CYS A 135 -15.55 4.41 -2.69
N PRO A 136 -15.76 4.50 -4.02
CA PRO A 136 -16.96 5.12 -4.60
C PRO A 136 -18.25 4.39 -4.25
N VAL A 137 -18.16 3.07 -4.06
CA VAL A 137 -19.28 2.19 -3.73
C VAL A 137 -18.87 1.27 -2.59
N THR A 138 -19.72 1.20 -1.55
CA THR A 138 -19.50 0.35 -0.36
C THR A 138 -20.49 -0.80 -0.23
N THR A 139 -21.41 -0.95 -1.21
CA THR A 139 -22.36 -2.07 -1.31
C THR A 139 -22.13 -2.78 -2.62
N LEU A 140 -21.78 -4.06 -2.57
CA LEU A 140 -21.50 -4.89 -3.74
C LEU A 140 -22.48 -6.04 -3.85
N ALA A 141 -23.29 -6.04 -4.93
CA ALA A 141 -24.06 -7.21 -5.33
C ALA A 141 -23.12 -8.37 -5.73
N PRO A 142 -23.60 -9.62 -5.78
CA PRO A 142 -22.81 -10.74 -6.32
C PRO A 142 -22.22 -10.44 -7.70
N GLY A 143 -20.93 -10.69 -7.87
CA GLY A 143 -20.19 -10.42 -9.09
C GLY A 143 -19.84 -8.94 -9.33
N ALA A 144 -20.32 -8.01 -8.51
CA ALA A 144 -20.01 -6.59 -8.64
C ALA A 144 -18.62 -6.27 -8.09
N SER A 145 -18.00 -5.22 -8.67
CA SER A 145 -16.68 -4.72 -8.28
C SER A 145 -16.71 -3.21 -8.10
N THR A 146 -15.77 -2.70 -7.30
CA THR A 146 -15.48 -1.26 -7.16
C THR A 146 -13.97 -1.07 -7.06
N THR A 147 -13.46 0.09 -7.50
CA THR A 147 -12.04 0.45 -7.34
C THR A 147 -11.93 1.52 -6.26
N CYS A 148 -11.32 1.17 -5.15
CA CYS A 148 -10.91 2.10 -4.11
C CYS A 148 -9.53 2.68 -4.43
N THR A 149 -9.18 3.83 -3.87
CA THR A 149 -7.89 4.48 -4.08
C THR A 149 -7.31 4.99 -2.77
N GLY A 150 -5.98 5.10 -2.72
CA GLY A 150 -5.24 5.66 -1.60
C GLY A 150 -3.87 6.16 -2.04
N VAL A 151 -3.18 6.86 -1.15
CA VAL A 151 -1.86 7.45 -1.41
C VAL A 151 -0.92 7.12 -0.26
N HIS A 152 0.32 6.80 -0.58
CA HIS A 152 1.42 6.61 0.37
C HIS A 152 2.53 7.62 0.06
N THR A 153 3.03 8.32 1.08
CA THR A 153 4.20 9.19 0.99
C THR A 153 5.46 8.41 1.35
N ILE A 154 6.36 8.32 0.38
CA ILE A 154 7.62 7.56 0.50
C ILE A 154 8.47 8.15 1.64
N THR A 155 8.89 7.30 2.56
CA THR A 155 9.75 7.64 3.68
C THR A 155 11.23 7.56 3.31
N GLN A 156 12.13 8.22 4.08
CA GLN A 156 13.57 8.09 3.86
C GLN A 156 14.04 6.62 4.06
N ALA A 157 13.43 5.89 4.96
CA ALA A 157 13.78 4.48 5.18
C ALA A 157 13.49 3.60 3.95
N GLU A 158 12.42 3.89 3.21
CA GLU A 158 12.08 3.19 1.97
C GLU A 158 13.00 3.58 0.81
N VAL A 159 13.40 4.87 0.74
CA VAL A 159 14.42 5.30 -0.22
C VAL A 159 15.75 4.61 0.07
N ASP A 160 16.15 4.54 1.33
CA ASP A 160 17.37 3.85 1.78
C ASP A 160 17.29 2.33 1.54
N ALA A 161 16.10 1.73 1.65
CA ALA A 161 15.87 0.32 1.31
C ALA A 161 15.82 0.07 -0.21
N GLY A 162 15.62 1.11 -1.02
CA GLY A 162 15.46 1.00 -2.48
C GLY A 162 14.14 0.39 -2.93
N VAL A 163 13.15 0.25 -2.04
CA VAL A 163 11.89 -0.44 -2.31
C VAL A 163 10.80 -0.03 -1.34
N VAL A 164 9.56 0.04 -1.83
CA VAL A 164 8.33 0.11 -1.03
C VAL A 164 7.58 -1.21 -1.20
N ASN A 165 7.39 -1.96 -0.10
CA ASN A 165 6.55 -3.15 -0.05
C ASN A 165 5.25 -2.79 0.66
N ASN A 166 4.11 -3.00 0.01
CA ASN A 166 2.82 -2.65 0.56
C ASN A 166 1.81 -3.78 0.42
N SER A 167 0.92 -3.97 1.41
CA SER A 167 -0.07 -5.03 1.49
C SER A 167 -1.43 -4.47 1.91
N ALA A 168 -2.51 -4.94 1.30
CA ALA A 168 -3.86 -4.56 1.64
C ALA A 168 -4.82 -5.76 1.70
N THR A 169 -5.90 -5.61 2.46
CA THR A 169 -7.06 -6.51 2.50
C THR A 169 -8.34 -5.71 2.34
N ALA A 170 -9.40 -6.35 1.86
CA ALA A 170 -10.75 -5.79 1.84
C ALA A 170 -11.65 -6.55 2.81
N SER A 171 -12.57 -5.84 3.48
CA SER A 171 -13.58 -6.44 4.35
C SER A 171 -14.96 -5.85 4.12
N ALA A 172 -16.01 -6.66 4.34
CA ALA A 172 -17.40 -6.22 4.22
C ALA A 172 -18.34 -7.11 5.05
N PHE A 173 -19.57 -6.64 5.26
CA PHE A 173 -20.59 -7.33 6.04
C PHE A 173 -21.56 -8.07 5.11
N PRO A 174 -21.69 -9.42 5.25
CA PRO A 174 -22.79 -10.15 4.63
C PRO A 174 -24.10 -9.89 5.38
N PRO A 175 -25.26 -10.22 4.78
CA PRO A 175 -26.57 -10.08 5.46
C PRO A 175 -26.71 -10.87 6.76
N ALA A 176 -25.98 -11.98 6.86
CA ALA A 176 -25.89 -12.82 8.06
C ALA A 176 -24.49 -13.41 8.20
N GLY A 177 -24.05 -13.65 9.43
CA GLY A 177 -22.75 -14.22 9.76
C GLY A 177 -21.67 -13.18 10.05
N PRO A 178 -20.41 -13.60 10.18
CA PRO A 178 -19.29 -12.73 10.49
C PRO A 178 -18.88 -11.89 9.27
N VAL A 179 -18.11 -10.81 9.52
CA VAL A 179 -17.42 -10.05 8.48
C VAL A 179 -16.61 -10.97 7.58
N VAL A 180 -16.72 -10.80 6.26
CA VAL A 180 -15.87 -11.46 5.29
C VAL A 180 -14.65 -10.58 4.98
N THR A 181 -13.47 -11.19 4.91
CA THR A 181 -12.21 -10.51 4.59
C THR A 181 -11.54 -11.24 3.43
N SER A 182 -11.03 -10.50 2.48
CA SER A 182 -10.27 -11.05 1.35
C SER A 182 -8.91 -11.60 1.82
N PRO A 183 -8.28 -12.53 1.09
CA PRO A 183 -6.85 -12.71 1.18
C PRO A 183 -6.12 -11.39 0.97
N PRO A 184 -4.91 -11.18 1.57
CA PRO A 184 -4.11 -10.00 1.30
C PRO A 184 -3.57 -10.01 -0.13
N ASP A 185 -3.47 -8.82 -0.71
CA ASP A 185 -2.72 -8.60 -1.94
C ASP A 185 -1.59 -7.61 -1.72
N THR A 186 -0.46 -7.79 -2.42
CA THR A 186 0.80 -7.11 -2.15
C THR A 186 1.39 -6.50 -3.42
N THR A 187 2.04 -5.35 -3.25
CA THR A 187 2.84 -4.72 -4.30
C THR A 187 4.26 -4.46 -3.82
N THR A 188 5.22 -4.54 -4.74
CA THR A 188 6.62 -4.17 -4.52
C THR A 188 6.99 -3.11 -5.54
N THR A 189 7.29 -1.89 -5.08
CA THR A 189 7.61 -0.75 -5.94
C THR A 189 9.09 -0.38 -5.74
N PRO A 190 9.95 -0.54 -6.76
CA PRO A 190 11.36 -0.16 -6.66
C PRO A 190 11.53 1.36 -6.59
N ILE A 191 12.46 1.82 -5.74
CA ILE A 191 12.87 3.20 -5.61
C ILE A 191 14.35 3.30 -5.99
N THR A 192 14.67 4.19 -6.94
CA THR A 192 16.05 4.37 -7.38
C THR A 192 16.85 5.10 -6.32
N ALA A 193 17.76 4.40 -5.66
CA ALA A 193 18.72 4.96 -4.72
C ALA A 193 19.92 5.55 -5.48
N SER A 194 20.37 6.74 -5.07
CA SER A 194 21.53 7.46 -5.64
C SER A 194 22.35 8.06 -4.51
N ALA A 195 23.53 7.49 -4.26
CA ALA A 195 24.48 8.01 -3.27
C ALA A 195 25.44 8.99 -3.94
N SER A 196 25.59 10.18 -3.35
CA SER A 196 26.48 11.22 -3.87
C SER A 196 26.97 12.13 -2.75
N LEU A 197 28.25 12.46 -2.75
CA LEU A 197 28.87 13.41 -1.83
C LEU A 197 29.59 14.50 -2.60
N THR A 198 29.62 15.71 -2.05
CA THR A 198 30.53 16.78 -2.45
C THR A 198 31.39 17.17 -1.26
N ILE A 199 32.58 17.68 -1.53
CA ILE A 199 33.52 18.25 -0.54
C ILE A 199 33.96 19.64 -1.01
N ASP A 200 34.02 20.58 -0.09
CA ASP A 200 34.64 21.92 -0.26
C ASP A 200 35.72 22.06 0.79
N LYS A 201 36.97 22.09 0.33
CA LYS A 201 38.17 22.14 1.16
C LYS A 201 38.72 23.56 1.24
N THR A 202 38.88 24.04 2.44
CA THR A 202 39.45 25.38 2.71
C THR A 202 40.72 25.28 3.56
N ALA A 203 41.78 25.98 3.15
CA ALA A 203 42.99 26.09 3.92
C ALA A 203 42.98 27.39 4.77
N GLY A 204 43.29 27.27 6.05
CA GLY A 204 43.53 28.40 6.93
C GLY A 204 44.85 29.06 6.64
N THR A 205 45.09 30.26 7.24
CA THR A 205 46.38 30.95 7.19
C THR A 205 47.43 30.08 7.93
N PRO A 206 48.63 29.87 7.33
CA PRO A 206 49.71 29.20 8.03
C PRO A 206 50.06 29.91 9.35
N SER A 207 50.35 29.15 10.40
CA SER A 207 50.76 29.66 11.71
C SER A 207 52.14 30.32 11.68
N GLY A 208 52.92 30.10 10.62
CA GLY A 208 54.26 30.63 10.38
C GLY A 208 54.84 30.12 9.06
N ASN A 209 56.08 30.54 8.77
CA ASN A 209 56.82 30.26 7.53
C ASN A 209 58.04 29.35 7.76
N THR A 210 58.08 28.60 8.87
CA THR A 210 59.17 27.69 9.22
C THR A 210 58.69 26.28 9.27
N ALA A 211 59.60 25.31 9.08
CA ALA A 211 59.25 23.90 9.27
C ALA A 211 58.71 23.68 10.69
N GLY A 212 57.61 22.91 10.83
CA GLY A 212 56.89 22.75 12.08
C GLY A 212 55.72 23.75 12.27
N SER A 213 55.61 24.82 11.46
CA SER A 213 54.38 25.62 11.40
C SER A 213 53.21 24.78 10.85
N THR A 214 51.99 25.16 11.15
CA THR A 214 50.81 24.38 10.79
C THR A 214 49.83 25.12 9.88
N ILE A 215 49.12 24.37 9.07
CA ILE A 215 47.93 24.82 8.31
C ILE A 215 46.73 24.07 8.84
N ALA A 216 45.69 24.77 9.30
CA ALA A 216 44.41 24.18 9.62
C ALA A 216 43.55 24.07 8.36
N TYR A 217 42.93 22.92 8.13
CA TYR A 217 42.00 22.69 7.04
C TYR A 217 40.60 22.52 7.56
N SER A 218 39.62 23.01 6.80
CA SER A 218 38.19 22.67 6.96
C SER A 218 37.65 22.02 5.69
N PHE A 219 36.78 21.07 5.87
CA PHE A 219 36.17 20.28 4.81
C PHE A 219 34.67 20.31 4.99
N LEU A 220 33.96 21.11 4.21
CA LEU A 220 32.51 21.11 4.18
C LEU A 220 32.04 19.94 3.26
N VAL A 221 31.47 18.94 3.86
CA VAL A 221 30.94 17.77 3.12
C VAL A 221 29.43 17.85 3.09
N THR A 222 28.84 17.68 1.89
CA THR A 222 27.39 17.68 1.68
C THR A 222 26.97 16.37 1.00
N ASN A 223 25.92 15.74 1.54
CA ASN A 223 25.25 14.64 0.87
C ASN A 223 24.31 15.21 -0.21
N THR A 224 24.68 15.05 -1.47
CA THR A 224 23.90 15.50 -2.64
C THR A 224 23.06 14.37 -3.26
N GLY A 225 23.10 13.17 -2.70
CA GLY A 225 22.27 12.04 -3.09
C GLY A 225 20.89 12.06 -2.46
N ASN A 226 20.11 10.99 -2.71
CA ASN A 226 18.78 10.81 -2.10
C ASN A 226 18.76 9.75 -0.99
N VAL A 227 19.88 9.15 -0.66
CA VAL A 227 20.02 8.14 0.42
C VAL A 227 20.89 8.65 1.56
N THR A 228 20.66 8.10 2.75
CA THR A 228 21.47 8.41 3.93
C THR A 228 22.89 7.85 3.78
N ILE A 229 23.91 8.67 3.98
CA ILE A 229 25.33 8.26 3.99
C ILE A 229 25.81 8.17 5.42
N SER A 230 26.45 7.05 5.77
CA SER A 230 27.01 6.80 7.10
C SER A 230 28.52 6.56 7.06
N GLY A 231 29.18 6.60 8.21
CA GLY A 231 30.61 6.34 8.32
C GLY A 231 31.49 7.32 7.54
N LEU A 232 31.08 8.60 7.47
CA LEU A 232 31.81 9.65 6.76
C LEU A 232 33.23 9.80 7.31
N VAL A 233 34.20 9.77 6.41
CA VAL A 233 35.61 10.07 6.66
C VAL A 233 36.18 10.96 5.56
N ILE A 234 37.22 11.72 5.88
CA ILE A 234 38.02 12.48 4.92
C ILE A 234 39.29 11.72 4.59
N ASN A 235 39.54 11.47 3.30
CA ASN A 235 40.81 10.95 2.81
C ASN A 235 41.65 12.12 2.34
N ASP A 236 42.67 12.46 3.12
CA ASP A 236 43.66 13.49 2.87
C ASP A 236 45.01 12.99 3.36
N ALA A 237 45.94 12.72 2.42
CA ALA A 237 47.23 12.10 2.72
C ALA A 237 48.22 13.03 3.42
N GLN A 238 47.96 14.36 3.48
CA GLN A 238 48.86 15.32 4.08
C GLN A 238 48.49 15.68 5.52
N LEU A 239 47.31 15.27 6.02
CA LEU A 239 46.97 15.55 7.41
C LEU A 239 47.86 14.77 8.37
N ASP A 240 48.25 15.41 9.46
CA ASP A 240 49.08 14.82 10.54
C ASP A 240 48.31 13.67 11.27
N ALA A 241 46.98 13.76 11.29
CA ALA A 241 46.06 12.75 11.82
C ALA A 241 44.75 12.75 11.02
N ALA A 242 43.94 11.72 11.19
CA ALA A 242 42.62 11.66 10.57
C ALA A 242 41.77 12.88 10.90
N ALA A 243 41.07 13.43 9.91
CA ALA A 243 40.18 14.57 10.11
C ALA A 243 39.07 14.23 11.12
N VAL A 244 38.68 15.21 11.93
CA VAL A 244 37.61 15.08 12.90
C VAL A 244 36.33 15.62 12.30
N CYS A 245 35.30 14.76 12.16
CA CYS A 245 33.97 15.08 11.69
C CYS A 245 33.00 15.07 12.87
N PRO A 246 32.30 16.17 13.20
CA PRO A 246 31.32 16.21 14.29
C PRO A 246 30.12 15.29 14.04
N VAL A 247 29.75 15.12 12.77
CA VAL A 247 28.67 14.24 12.30
C VAL A 247 29.22 13.36 11.20
N THR A 248 29.01 12.04 11.34
CA THR A 248 29.45 11.03 10.36
C THR A 248 28.32 10.34 9.63
N THR A 249 27.06 10.73 9.91
CA THR A 249 25.86 10.26 9.18
C THR A 249 25.13 11.48 8.61
N LEU A 250 24.99 11.54 7.30
CA LEU A 250 24.36 12.64 6.59
C LEU A 250 23.10 12.17 5.86
N SER A 251 21.95 12.69 6.25
CA SER A 251 20.72 12.57 5.46
C SER A 251 20.86 13.33 4.14
N PRO A 252 20.03 13.06 3.12
CA PRO A 252 19.98 13.84 1.88
C PRO A 252 19.91 15.34 2.14
N GLY A 253 20.77 16.10 1.47
CA GLY A 253 20.89 17.55 1.63
C GLY A 253 21.62 18.03 2.89
N ALA A 254 21.93 17.15 3.84
CA ALA A 254 22.65 17.51 5.06
C ALA A 254 24.16 17.71 4.80
N SER A 255 24.77 18.58 5.62
CA SER A 255 26.20 18.88 5.55
C SER A 255 26.85 18.81 6.92
N THR A 256 28.16 18.58 6.95
CA THR A 256 29.01 18.66 8.13
C THR A 256 30.36 19.29 7.76
N THR A 257 30.99 20.01 8.69
CA THR A 257 32.35 20.51 8.49
C THR A 257 33.33 19.70 9.33
N CYS A 258 34.17 18.93 8.65
CA CYS A 258 35.30 18.24 9.27
C CYS A 258 36.51 19.16 9.37
N THR A 259 37.44 18.88 10.27
CA THR A 259 38.69 19.69 10.45
C THR A 259 39.89 18.78 10.54
N GLY A 260 41.04 19.28 10.09
CA GLY A 260 42.32 18.59 10.18
C GLY A 260 43.48 19.57 10.17
N THR A 261 44.70 19.12 10.46
CA THR A 261 45.89 19.92 10.52
C THR A 261 47.02 19.27 9.73
N HIS A 262 47.79 20.06 9.03
CA HIS A 262 49.03 19.67 8.36
C HIS A 262 50.22 20.47 8.93
N THR A 263 51.31 19.80 9.26
CA THR A 263 52.57 20.41 9.68
C THR A 263 53.48 20.66 8.49
N ILE A 264 53.80 21.92 8.22
CA ILE A 264 54.58 22.36 7.07
C ILE A 264 55.97 21.75 7.15
N THR A 265 56.43 21.10 6.09
CA THR A 265 57.75 20.53 5.95
C THR A 265 58.78 21.50 5.37
N GLN A 266 60.07 21.26 5.55
CA GLN A 266 61.13 22.06 4.93
C GLN A 266 61.07 21.99 3.38
N ALA A 267 60.62 20.84 2.83
CA ALA A 267 60.47 20.70 1.37
C ALA A 267 59.39 21.63 0.80
N GLU A 268 58.29 21.81 1.48
CA GLU A 268 57.22 22.74 1.09
C GLU A 268 57.62 24.20 1.21
N ILE A 269 58.40 24.55 2.24
CA ILE A 269 58.99 25.90 2.35
C ILE A 269 59.94 26.15 1.16
N ASN A 270 60.79 25.18 0.82
CA ASN A 270 61.69 25.31 -0.32
C ASN A 270 60.93 25.39 -1.67
N ALA A 271 59.76 24.74 -1.76
CA ALA A 271 58.86 24.81 -2.91
C ALA A 271 58.05 26.13 -2.98
N GLY A 272 57.94 26.85 -1.83
CA GLY A 272 57.15 28.09 -1.73
C GLY A 272 55.64 27.88 -1.70
N THR A 273 55.19 26.63 -1.57
CA THR A 273 53.76 26.29 -1.61
C THR A 273 53.46 24.96 -1.00
N VAL A 274 52.28 24.85 -0.39
CA VAL A 274 51.66 23.56 0.01
C VAL A 274 50.45 23.31 -0.89
N ASN A 275 50.49 22.21 -1.65
CA ASN A 275 49.38 21.76 -2.46
C ASN A 275 48.74 20.54 -1.76
N ASN A 276 47.46 20.63 -1.43
CA ASN A 276 46.76 19.58 -0.71
C ASN A 276 45.44 19.22 -1.37
N SER A 277 45.13 17.90 -1.44
CA SER A 277 43.93 17.36 -2.06
C SER A 277 43.20 16.40 -1.10
N ALA A 278 41.89 16.48 -1.04
CA ALA A 278 41.05 15.60 -0.22
C ALA A 278 39.84 15.08 -0.95
N THR A 279 39.33 13.94 -0.50
CA THR A 279 38.02 13.41 -0.86
C THR A 279 37.25 13.06 0.41
N ALA A 280 35.92 13.15 0.34
CA ALA A 280 35.03 12.61 1.35
C ALA A 280 34.56 11.21 0.94
N VAL A 281 34.58 10.29 1.87
CA VAL A 281 34.15 8.89 1.66
C VAL A 281 33.14 8.51 2.70
N GLY A 282 32.07 7.81 2.29
CA GLY A 282 31.03 7.33 3.18
C GLY A 282 30.41 6.02 2.65
N THR A 283 29.55 5.42 3.45
CA THR A 283 28.88 4.18 3.13
C THR A 283 27.40 4.45 2.85
N ALA A 284 26.92 4.05 1.68
CA ALA A 284 25.51 4.09 1.30
C ALA A 284 24.75 2.91 1.90
N PRO A 285 23.42 2.96 2.01
CA PRO A 285 22.59 1.81 2.34
C PRO A 285 22.91 0.62 1.42
N GLY A 286 22.90 -0.59 1.98
CA GLY A 286 23.33 -1.78 1.24
C GLY A 286 24.85 -2.02 1.23
N GLY A 287 25.67 -1.15 1.87
CA GLY A 287 27.12 -1.34 2.08
C GLY A 287 28.02 -0.82 0.96
N GLY A 288 27.46 -0.16 -0.07
CA GLY A 288 28.23 0.46 -1.14
C GLY A 288 29.01 1.69 -0.66
N THR A 289 30.31 1.83 -1.04
CA THR A 289 31.11 3.01 -0.76
C THR A 289 30.80 4.10 -1.78
N THR A 290 30.58 5.34 -1.31
CA THR A 290 30.50 6.54 -2.14
C THR A 290 31.66 7.48 -1.83
N THR A 291 32.24 8.07 -2.86
CA THR A 291 33.39 8.98 -2.75
C THR A 291 33.08 10.25 -3.54
N SER A 292 33.35 11.42 -2.92
CA SER A 292 33.22 12.70 -3.60
C SER A 292 34.28 12.85 -4.69
N PRO A 293 34.07 13.72 -5.69
CA PRO A 293 35.21 14.28 -6.44
C PRO A 293 36.23 14.90 -5.49
N PRO A 294 37.52 14.90 -5.84
CA PRO A 294 38.55 15.54 -5.02
C PRO A 294 38.40 17.07 -5.06
N ASP A 295 38.69 17.69 -3.95
CA ASP A 295 38.89 19.16 -3.88
C ASP A 295 40.29 19.49 -3.41
N THR A 296 40.88 20.58 -3.92
CA THR A 296 42.29 20.92 -3.80
C THR A 296 42.48 22.37 -3.32
N THR A 297 43.51 22.56 -2.47
CA THR A 297 43.95 23.87 -2.06
C THR A 297 45.42 24.07 -2.38
N THR A 298 45.84 25.30 -2.72
CA THR A 298 47.22 25.71 -2.87
C THR A 298 47.48 26.86 -1.91
N THR A 299 48.34 26.65 -0.92
CA THR A 299 48.67 27.63 0.12
C THR A 299 50.09 28.14 -0.13
N PRO A 300 50.28 29.42 -0.45
CA PRO A 300 51.62 29.98 -0.64
C PRO A 300 52.37 30.08 0.70
N ILE A 301 53.67 29.74 0.68
CA ILE A 301 54.59 29.86 1.81
C ILE A 301 55.69 30.82 1.45
N THR A 302 55.90 31.88 2.26
CA THR A 302 56.97 32.84 2.03
C THR A 302 58.29 32.25 2.45
N ALA A 303 59.17 31.95 1.48
CA ALA A 303 60.55 31.54 1.75
C ALA A 303 61.45 32.77 1.95
N SER A 304 62.34 32.74 2.93
CA SER A 304 63.35 33.80 3.17
C SER A 304 64.74 33.17 3.31
N ALA A 305 65.69 33.64 2.49
CA ALA A 305 67.05 33.24 2.59
C ALA A 305 67.89 34.33 3.22
N SER A 306 68.67 34.06 4.26
CA SER A 306 69.59 34.99 4.90
C SER A 306 70.89 34.28 5.28
N LEU A 307 72.01 34.98 5.06
CA LEU A 307 73.30 34.50 5.47
C LEU A 307 73.94 35.62 6.33
N THR A 308 74.56 35.22 7.42
CA THR A 308 75.42 36.10 8.22
C THR A 308 76.81 35.45 8.29
N ILE A 309 77.86 36.32 8.28
CA ILE A 309 79.22 35.90 8.54
C ILE A 309 79.72 36.67 9.78
N ASP A 310 80.29 35.93 10.72
CA ASP A 310 81.00 36.48 11.87
C ASP A 310 82.46 36.04 11.74
N LYS A 311 83.44 37.02 11.89
CA LYS A 311 84.87 36.76 11.69
C LYS A 311 85.66 37.01 12.96
#